data_8db710586c31c6048d3164b31de23486
#
_entry.id   8db710586c31c6048d3164b31de23486
#
_cell.length_a   1.000
_cell.length_b   1.000
_cell.length_c   1.000
_cell.angle_alpha   90.00
_cell.angle_beta   90.00
_cell.angle_gamma   90.00
#
_symmetry.space_group_name_H-M   'P 1'
#
loop_
_entity.id
_entity.type
_entity.pdbx_description
1 polymer ?
#
loop_
_entity_poly.entity_id
_entity_poly.type
_entity_poly.pdbx_seq_one_letter_code
_entity_poly.pdbx_strand_id
1 'polypeptide(L)'
;MADNVEISKTELLYDPLFAKKPDVEMKGRKNTIFKAVFIIIITIFVGISLYFSFTSISSEKYTYKENDTGYTLYQFVGREGDVTLHIDYVRDKNSKADTAKPVTAVREFSMSCNEYVRFIFIGRDVVSLEPHCFYYTKNLMAVIVDPENQNFTAVDGVLYSKDMTEIILHPMKNHQYRAALADGIAAPSDEDTADTFLHKFTKKYGDEAKAEAEEYEKQFIKYASYAIPGTVVKIADSCFSDCESLTYVTIPSSVKEIGNLAFFKCKGFETITIPDGVKSIGSDGFSYCEKVSYIFVPASVEFIGHHAFYGDLGCERIYMGAANEDAVETGERWLPKKSTRSLKDVEAVYGQERREG
;
A
#
# COMPACT_ATOMS: atom_id res chain seq x y z
N MET A 1 26.95 -8.63 -25.72
CA MET A 1 25.61 -9.18 -25.99
C MET A 1 24.90 -9.19 -24.67
N ALA A 2 24.05 -8.21 -24.45
CA ALA A 2 23.30 -8.04 -23.23
C ALA A 2 21.91 -8.60 -23.49
N ASP A 3 21.56 -9.71 -22.80
CA ASP A 3 20.23 -10.28 -22.88
C ASP A 3 19.32 -9.48 -21.94
N ASN A 4 18.42 -8.71 -22.55
CA ASN A 4 17.32 -8.07 -21.88
C ASN A 4 16.34 -9.17 -21.41
N VAL A 5 16.23 -9.38 -20.11
CA VAL A 5 15.16 -10.15 -19.51
C VAL A 5 13.97 -9.21 -19.29
N GLU A 6 13.05 -9.24 -20.23
CA GLU A 6 11.73 -8.63 -20.09
C GLU A 6 10.91 -9.45 -19.08
N ILE A 7 10.79 -8.97 -17.85
CA ILE A 7 9.91 -9.57 -16.83
C ILE A 7 8.47 -9.19 -17.19
N SER A 8 7.69 -10.16 -17.65
CA SER A 8 6.29 -9.95 -18.03
C SER A 8 5.45 -9.59 -16.80
N LYS A 9 4.52 -8.65 -16.97
CA LYS A 9 3.54 -8.18 -15.96
C LYS A 9 2.67 -9.29 -15.32
N THR A 10 2.82 -10.52 -15.78
CA THR A 10 2.02 -11.69 -15.34
C THR A 10 2.62 -12.43 -14.14
N GLU A 11 3.87 -12.14 -13.73
CA GLU A 11 4.52 -12.88 -12.63
C GLU A 11 4.18 -12.36 -11.22
N LEU A 12 3.54 -11.20 -11.12
CA LEU A 12 3.17 -10.58 -9.83
C LEU A 12 1.87 -11.11 -9.20
N LEU A 13 1.13 -11.98 -9.92
CA LEU A 13 -0.15 -12.54 -9.47
C LEU A 13 -0.08 -14.04 -9.15
N TYR A 14 1.13 -14.60 -8.98
CA TYR A 14 1.26 -16.03 -8.78
C TYR A 14 1.26 -16.39 -7.29
N ASP A 15 0.08 -16.77 -6.78
CA ASP A 15 -0.05 -17.45 -5.49
C ASP A 15 0.33 -18.94 -5.68
N PRO A 16 1.36 -19.47 -4.97
CA PRO A 16 1.78 -20.86 -5.09
C PRO A 16 0.72 -21.90 -4.69
N LEU A 17 -0.36 -21.48 -4.04
CA LEU A 17 -1.46 -22.37 -3.63
C LEU A 17 -2.33 -22.88 -4.79
N PHE A 18 -2.24 -22.25 -5.99
CA PHE A 18 -3.00 -22.70 -7.16
C PHE A 18 -2.18 -23.42 -8.25
N ALA A 19 -0.91 -23.65 -8.03
CA ALA A 19 -0.01 -24.23 -9.02
C ALA A 19 0.16 -25.77 -8.92
N LYS A 20 -0.92 -26.53 -8.73
CA LYS A 20 -0.95 -27.93 -9.10
C LYS A 20 -1.92 -28.10 -10.25
N LYS A 21 -1.39 -28.07 -11.49
CA LYS A 21 -2.12 -28.65 -12.63
C LYS A 21 -2.32 -30.13 -12.35
N PRO A 22 -3.54 -30.66 -12.31
CA PRO A 22 -3.73 -32.10 -12.38
C PRO A 22 -3.46 -32.52 -13.83
N ASP A 23 -2.48 -33.42 -14.02
CA ASP A 23 -2.34 -34.19 -15.25
C ASP A 23 -3.58 -35.09 -15.36
N VAL A 24 -4.54 -34.66 -16.14
CA VAL A 24 -5.71 -35.48 -16.47
C VAL A 24 -5.55 -36.01 -17.88
N GLU A 25 -4.96 -37.20 -17.98
CA GLU A 25 -5.13 -38.07 -19.15
C GLU A 25 -6.60 -38.47 -19.28
N MET A 26 -7.30 -37.89 -20.24
CA MET A 26 -8.69 -38.24 -20.51
C MET A 26 -8.80 -39.49 -21.33
N LYS A 27 -8.96 -40.63 -20.69
CA LYS A 27 -9.49 -41.86 -21.30
C LYS A 27 -11.02 -41.90 -21.20
N GLY A 28 -11.63 -42.09 -22.35
CA GLY A 28 -13.05 -41.94 -22.59
C GLY A 28 -14.01 -42.79 -21.75
N ARG A 29 -15.25 -42.33 -21.70
CA ARG A 29 -16.47 -42.95 -21.13
C ARG A 29 -16.65 -42.89 -19.62
N LYS A 30 -16.94 -41.67 -19.11
CA LYS A 30 -17.88 -41.49 -17.96
C LYS A 30 -18.32 -39.98 -17.92
N ASN A 31 -18.83 -39.49 -19.01
CA ASN A 31 -18.84 -38.04 -19.27
C ASN A 31 -20.18 -37.33 -19.08
N THR A 32 -21.24 -37.99 -18.65
CA THR A 32 -22.55 -37.33 -18.52
C THR A 32 -22.68 -36.59 -17.18
N ILE A 33 -22.18 -37.18 -16.11
CA ILE A 33 -22.20 -36.58 -14.76
C ILE A 33 -21.20 -35.41 -14.68
N PHE A 34 -20.00 -35.56 -15.25
CA PHE A 34 -18.98 -34.51 -15.25
C PHE A 34 -19.40 -33.31 -16.10
N LYS A 35 -20.06 -33.55 -17.24
CA LYS A 35 -20.64 -32.48 -18.06
C LYS A 35 -21.80 -31.78 -17.34
N ALA A 36 -22.65 -32.50 -16.63
CA ALA A 36 -23.73 -31.94 -15.85
C ALA A 36 -23.22 -31.06 -14.69
N VAL A 37 -22.21 -31.56 -13.95
CA VAL A 37 -21.57 -30.79 -12.86
C VAL A 37 -20.84 -29.58 -13.41
N PHE A 38 -20.14 -29.70 -14.53
CA PHE A 38 -19.45 -28.58 -15.17
C PHE A 38 -20.43 -27.52 -15.70
N ILE A 39 -21.57 -27.94 -16.28
CA ILE A 39 -22.63 -27.03 -16.72
C ILE A 39 -23.26 -26.33 -15.48
N ILE A 40 -23.49 -27.05 -14.40
CA ILE A 40 -24.03 -26.47 -13.15
C ILE A 40 -23.05 -25.45 -12.58
N ILE A 41 -21.75 -25.76 -12.54
CA ILE A 41 -20.70 -24.81 -12.07
C ILE A 41 -20.66 -23.57 -12.98
N ILE A 42 -20.69 -23.73 -14.29
CA ILE A 42 -20.75 -22.62 -15.24
C ILE A 42 -22.02 -21.82 -15.06
N THR A 43 -23.17 -22.48 -14.87
CA THR A 43 -24.46 -21.78 -14.67
C THR A 43 -24.48 -21.02 -13.37
N ILE A 44 -23.88 -21.58 -12.31
CA ILE A 44 -23.69 -20.87 -11.01
C ILE A 44 -22.72 -19.69 -11.20
N PHE A 45 -21.58 -19.88 -11.89
CA PHE A 45 -20.62 -18.81 -12.15
C PHE A 45 -21.22 -17.70 -13.02
N VAL A 46 -21.99 -18.06 -14.07
CA VAL A 46 -22.72 -17.11 -14.92
C VAL A 46 -23.83 -16.44 -14.12
N GLY A 47 -24.55 -17.18 -13.28
CA GLY A 47 -25.58 -16.64 -12.38
C GLY A 47 -25.00 -15.67 -11.35
N ILE A 48 -23.85 -16.00 -10.75
CA ILE A 48 -23.10 -15.11 -9.86
C ILE A 48 -22.59 -13.88 -10.63
N SER A 49 -22.04 -14.06 -11.82
CA SER A 49 -21.56 -12.97 -12.67
C SER A 49 -22.73 -12.05 -13.12
N LEU A 50 -23.88 -12.62 -13.49
CA LEU A 50 -25.08 -11.86 -13.80
C LEU A 50 -25.63 -11.16 -12.55
N TYR A 51 -25.68 -11.82 -11.39
CA TYR A 51 -26.10 -11.21 -10.12
C TYR A 51 -25.19 -10.03 -9.76
N PHE A 52 -23.87 -10.17 -9.88
CA PHE A 52 -22.93 -9.05 -9.71
C PHE A 52 -23.14 -7.94 -10.73
N SER A 53 -23.48 -8.27 -11.99
CA SER A 53 -23.78 -7.28 -13.03
C SER A 53 -25.07 -6.51 -12.78
N PHE A 54 -26.08 -7.14 -12.14
CA PHE A 54 -27.35 -6.48 -11.81
C PHE A 54 -27.28 -5.60 -10.55
N THR A 55 -26.30 -5.83 -9.66
CA THR A 55 -26.15 -5.08 -8.40
C THR A 55 -24.99 -4.07 -8.44
N SER A 56 -24.19 -4.04 -9.53
CA SER A 56 -23.09 -3.10 -9.67
C SER A 56 -23.41 -2.03 -10.72
N ILE A 57 -23.14 -0.79 -10.35
CA ILE A 57 -23.09 0.32 -11.30
C ILE A 57 -21.65 0.38 -11.81
N SER A 58 -21.46 0.13 -13.10
CA SER A 58 -20.15 0.18 -13.76
C SER A 58 -20.13 1.29 -14.78
N SER A 59 -19.14 2.17 -14.68
CA SER A 59 -18.71 3.07 -15.74
C SER A 59 -17.41 2.56 -16.36
N GLU A 60 -16.91 3.21 -17.41
CA GLU A 60 -15.61 2.85 -17.99
C GLU A 60 -14.43 2.91 -16.98
N LYS A 61 -14.56 3.72 -15.94
CA LYS A 61 -13.51 3.97 -14.93
C LYS A 61 -13.84 3.42 -13.56
N TYR A 62 -15.10 3.34 -13.18
CA TYR A 62 -15.54 3.02 -11.83
C TYR A 62 -16.49 1.83 -11.81
N THR A 63 -16.32 0.97 -10.80
CA THR A 63 -17.30 -0.06 -10.46
C THR A 63 -17.72 0.15 -9.00
N TYR A 64 -19.03 0.31 -8.78
CA TYR A 64 -19.62 0.48 -7.46
C TYR A 64 -20.61 -0.64 -7.19
N LYS A 65 -20.78 -0.98 -5.92
CA LYS A 65 -21.82 -1.88 -5.44
C LYS A 65 -22.61 -1.21 -4.33
N GLU A 66 -23.92 -1.27 -4.41
CA GLU A 66 -24.80 -0.74 -3.37
C GLU A 66 -24.60 -1.50 -2.06
N ASN A 67 -24.57 -0.75 -0.95
CA ASN A 67 -24.53 -1.25 0.42
C ASN A 67 -25.68 -0.59 1.24
N ASP A 68 -25.76 -0.87 2.53
CA ASP A 68 -26.87 -0.42 3.38
C ASP A 68 -26.95 1.11 3.53
N THR A 69 -25.81 1.83 3.36
CA THR A 69 -25.71 3.28 3.59
C THR A 69 -25.45 4.09 2.33
N GLY A 70 -25.14 3.44 1.21
CA GLY A 70 -24.78 4.11 -0.03
C GLY A 70 -24.12 3.14 -1.01
N TYR A 71 -22.89 3.43 -1.42
CA TYR A 71 -22.11 2.59 -2.32
C TYR A 71 -20.74 2.26 -1.75
N THR A 72 -20.24 1.07 -2.10
CA THR A 72 -18.83 0.68 -1.96
C THR A 72 -18.14 0.83 -3.31
N LEU A 73 -17.00 1.54 -3.35
CA LEU A 73 -16.12 1.55 -4.52
C LEU A 73 -15.39 0.20 -4.60
N TYR A 74 -15.68 -0.57 -5.64
CA TYR A 74 -15.10 -1.90 -5.88
C TYR A 74 -13.88 -1.86 -6.75
N GLN A 75 -13.85 -0.95 -7.73
CA GLN A 75 -12.73 -0.82 -8.65
C GLN A 75 -12.68 0.57 -9.26
N PHE A 76 -11.48 1.08 -9.39
CA PHE A 76 -11.15 2.25 -10.20
C PHE A 76 -10.04 1.89 -11.18
N VAL A 77 -10.31 2.08 -12.47
CA VAL A 77 -9.33 1.89 -13.55
C VAL A 77 -8.92 3.26 -14.06
N GLY A 78 -7.85 3.83 -13.50
CA GLY A 78 -7.29 5.09 -13.97
C GLY A 78 -6.67 4.95 -15.35
N ARG A 79 -6.70 6.03 -16.14
CA ARG A 79 -6.09 6.16 -17.47
C ARG A 79 -5.18 7.37 -17.48
N GLU A 80 -4.34 7.46 -18.52
CA GLU A 80 -3.55 8.67 -18.76
C GLU A 80 -4.44 9.92 -18.74
N GLY A 81 -4.05 10.93 -17.96
CA GLY A 81 -4.85 12.14 -17.73
C GLY A 81 -5.75 12.11 -16.50
N ASP A 82 -5.93 10.96 -15.83
CA ASP A 82 -6.70 10.87 -14.58
C ASP A 82 -5.82 11.23 -13.37
N VAL A 83 -5.58 12.50 -13.16
CA VAL A 83 -4.69 12.99 -12.08
C VAL A 83 -5.38 13.05 -10.72
N THR A 84 -6.71 13.03 -10.69
CA THR A 84 -7.52 13.07 -9.46
C THR A 84 -8.48 11.88 -9.37
N LEU A 85 -8.70 11.41 -8.15
CA LEU A 85 -9.78 10.48 -7.83
C LEU A 85 -10.63 11.06 -6.71
N HIS A 86 -11.92 11.12 -6.94
CA HIS A 86 -12.90 11.55 -5.95
C HIS A 86 -13.71 10.36 -5.43
N ILE A 87 -13.68 10.19 -4.11
CA ILE A 87 -14.44 9.17 -3.38
C ILE A 87 -15.52 9.90 -2.56
N ASP A 88 -16.56 10.33 -3.26
CA ASP A 88 -17.66 11.12 -2.68
C ASP A 88 -19.02 10.61 -3.12
N TYR A 89 -19.32 10.62 -4.42
CA TYR A 89 -20.57 10.19 -5.02
C TYR A 89 -20.31 9.25 -6.19
N VAL A 90 -21.34 8.43 -6.52
CA VAL A 90 -21.32 7.61 -7.72
C VAL A 90 -21.26 8.51 -8.95
N ARG A 91 -20.14 8.45 -9.66
CA ARG A 91 -19.92 9.18 -10.90
C ARG A 91 -20.43 8.37 -12.10
N ASP A 92 -21.73 8.27 -12.22
CA ASP A 92 -22.37 7.64 -13.39
C ASP A 92 -22.94 8.74 -14.30
N LYS A 93 -22.49 8.77 -15.56
CA LYS A 93 -22.98 9.71 -16.58
C LYS A 93 -24.47 9.52 -16.91
N ASN A 94 -25.05 8.38 -16.54
CA ASN A 94 -26.45 8.03 -16.78
C ASN A 94 -27.33 8.25 -15.54
N SER A 95 -26.76 8.54 -14.36
CA SER A 95 -27.54 8.84 -13.17
C SER A 95 -28.05 10.29 -13.23
N LYS A 96 -29.35 10.47 -13.00
CA LYS A 96 -29.91 11.81 -12.82
C LYS A 96 -29.38 12.39 -11.52
N ALA A 97 -28.85 13.61 -11.55
CA ALA A 97 -28.11 14.27 -10.46
C ALA A 97 -28.83 14.26 -9.10
N ASP A 98 -30.16 14.15 -9.07
CA ASP A 98 -30.99 14.19 -7.87
C ASP A 98 -31.04 12.87 -7.06
N THR A 99 -30.38 11.82 -7.52
CA THR A 99 -30.38 10.49 -6.87
C THR A 99 -28.97 9.95 -6.59
N ALA A 100 -27.92 10.78 -6.63
CA ALA A 100 -26.56 10.34 -6.36
C ALA A 100 -26.41 9.96 -4.87
N LYS A 101 -26.45 8.65 -4.60
CA LYS A 101 -26.11 8.14 -3.26
C LYS A 101 -24.61 8.30 -3.03
N PRO A 102 -24.18 8.61 -1.79
CA PRO A 102 -22.76 8.78 -1.48
C PRO A 102 -22.01 7.46 -1.59
N VAL A 103 -20.69 7.57 -1.85
CA VAL A 103 -19.76 6.46 -1.63
C VAL A 103 -19.39 6.45 -0.16
N THR A 104 -19.67 5.35 0.52
CA THR A 104 -19.46 5.22 1.98
C THR A 104 -18.30 4.28 2.32
N ALA A 105 -17.87 3.43 1.37
CA ALA A 105 -16.80 2.48 1.60
C ALA A 105 -15.92 2.31 0.35
N VAL A 106 -14.67 1.91 0.59
CA VAL A 106 -13.70 1.55 -0.46
C VAL A 106 -13.22 0.14 -0.18
N ARG A 107 -13.34 -0.74 -1.19
CA ARG A 107 -12.96 -2.14 -1.08
C ARG A 107 -11.45 -2.31 -1.18
N GLU A 108 -10.96 -3.40 -0.59
CA GLU A 108 -9.60 -3.90 -0.74
C GLU A 108 -9.18 -3.98 -2.21
N PHE A 109 -7.96 -3.52 -2.50
CA PHE A 109 -7.36 -3.46 -3.84
C PHE A 109 -8.16 -2.71 -4.90
N SER A 110 -9.14 -1.89 -4.53
CA SER A 110 -10.01 -1.19 -5.49
C SER A 110 -9.25 -0.26 -6.43
N MET A 111 -8.08 0.23 -6.02
CA MET A 111 -7.24 1.16 -6.78
C MET A 111 -5.79 0.69 -6.90
N SER A 112 -5.52 -0.58 -6.62
CA SER A 112 -4.16 -1.09 -6.64
C SER A 112 -3.48 -0.92 -8.01
N CYS A 113 -2.16 -0.70 -7.98
CA CYS A 113 -1.30 -0.55 -9.16
C CYS A 113 -1.70 0.61 -10.09
N ASN A 114 -2.25 1.69 -9.54
CA ASN A 114 -2.56 2.88 -10.32
C ASN A 114 -1.36 3.81 -10.43
N GLU A 115 -0.95 4.14 -11.66
CA GLU A 115 0.19 5.02 -11.96
C GLU A 115 -0.20 6.43 -12.42
N TYR A 116 -1.49 6.73 -12.53
CA TYR A 116 -1.95 8.01 -13.07
C TYR A 116 -2.39 8.99 -11.98
N VAL A 117 -3.04 8.48 -10.92
CA VAL A 117 -3.60 9.31 -9.85
C VAL A 117 -2.50 9.98 -9.03
N ARG A 118 -2.60 11.29 -8.88
CA ARG A 118 -1.73 12.14 -8.05
C ARG A 118 -2.40 12.59 -6.76
N PHE A 119 -3.74 12.72 -6.78
CA PHE A 119 -4.54 13.16 -5.63
C PHE A 119 -5.76 12.27 -5.44
N ILE A 120 -6.07 11.94 -4.19
CA ILE A 120 -7.30 11.26 -3.79
C ILE A 120 -8.09 12.21 -2.90
N PHE A 121 -9.35 12.47 -3.27
CA PHE A 121 -10.29 13.25 -2.47
C PHE A 121 -11.27 12.30 -1.80
N ILE A 122 -11.27 12.26 -0.46
CA ILE A 122 -12.17 11.44 0.36
C ILE A 122 -13.32 12.32 0.85
N GLY A 123 -14.54 12.01 0.42
CA GLY A 123 -15.74 12.75 0.78
C GLY A 123 -16.17 12.56 2.23
N ARG A 124 -17.11 13.42 2.67
CA ARG A 124 -17.62 13.42 4.04
C ARG A 124 -18.29 12.13 4.49
N ASP A 125 -18.90 11.40 3.56
CA ASP A 125 -19.74 10.21 3.83
C ASP A 125 -18.94 8.91 3.84
N VAL A 126 -17.65 8.94 3.51
CA VAL A 126 -16.79 7.76 3.54
C VAL A 126 -16.53 7.36 5.00
N VAL A 127 -16.94 6.15 5.36
CA VAL A 127 -16.81 5.62 6.74
C VAL A 127 -15.87 4.43 6.83
N SER A 128 -15.54 3.77 5.70
CA SER A 128 -14.71 2.57 5.68
C SER A 128 -13.74 2.54 4.51
N LEU A 129 -12.49 2.24 4.82
CA LEU A 129 -11.43 1.96 3.86
C LEU A 129 -10.88 0.57 4.20
N GLU A 130 -11.10 -0.42 3.31
CA GLU A 130 -10.54 -1.75 3.53
C GLU A 130 -9.02 -1.73 3.36
N PRO A 131 -8.28 -2.64 4.03
CA PRO A 131 -6.83 -2.75 3.88
C PRO A 131 -6.40 -2.82 2.42
N HIS A 132 -5.22 -2.28 2.10
CA HIS A 132 -4.64 -2.30 0.75
C HIS A 132 -5.48 -1.61 -0.35
N CYS A 133 -6.56 -0.87 -0.03
CA CYS A 133 -7.42 -0.24 -1.04
C CYS A 133 -6.65 0.72 -1.96
N PHE A 134 -5.54 1.31 -1.49
CA PHE A 134 -4.66 2.22 -2.24
C PHE A 134 -3.27 1.61 -2.54
N TYR A 135 -3.13 0.28 -2.43
CA TYR A 135 -1.85 -0.39 -2.60
C TYR A 135 -1.19 -0.04 -3.95
N TYR A 136 0.09 0.34 -3.92
CA TYR A 136 0.90 0.66 -5.09
C TYR A 136 0.30 1.73 -6.02
N THR A 137 -0.21 2.82 -5.45
CA THR A 137 -0.56 4.04 -6.19
C THR A 137 0.70 4.88 -6.43
N LYS A 138 1.49 4.47 -7.44
CA LYS A 138 2.90 4.85 -7.65
C LYS A 138 3.18 6.35 -7.63
N ASN A 139 2.29 7.15 -8.18
CA ASN A 139 2.49 8.59 -8.35
C ASN A 139 1.62 9.43 -7.41
N LEU A 140 1.00 8.82 -6.40
CA LEU A 140 0.18 9.53 -5.44
C LEU A 140 1.04 10.51 -4.61
N MET A 141 0.67 11.78 -4.64
CA MET A 141 1.33 12.88 -3.93
C MET A 141 0.62 13.18 -2.60
N ALA A 142 -0.72 13.18 -2.60
CA ALA A 142 -1.48 13.52 -1.41
C ALA A 142 -2.88 12.90 -1.41
N VAL A 143 -3.39 12.66 -0.19
CA VAL A 143 -4.81 12.44 0.09
C VAL A 143 -5.37 13.71 0.71
N ILE A 144 -6.53 14.11 0.25
CA ILE A 144 -7.31 15.24 0.76
C ILE A 144 -8.62 14.68 1.31
N VAL A 145 -8.97 15.06 2.52
CA VAL A 145 -10.19 14.59 3.20
C VAL A 145 -11.13 15.77 3.40
N ASP A 146 -12.42 15.60 3.08
CA ASP A 146 -13.45 16.58 3.38
C ASP A 146 -13.40 16.94 4.88
N PRO A 147 -13.32 18.21 5.26
CA PRO A 147 -13.25 18.64 6.66
C PRO A 147 -14.40 18.12 7.53
N GLU A 148 -15.57 17.87 6.93
CA GLU A 148 -16.75 17.33 7.61
C GLU A 148 -16.74 15.80 7.74
N ASN A 149 -15.76 15.10 7.17
CA ASN A 149 -15.62 13.65 7.38
C ASN A 149 -15.40 13.34 8.86
N GLN A 150 -16.16 12.38 9.41
CA GLN A 150 -16.13 12.05 10.83
C GLN A 150 -15.18 10.89 11.17
N ASN A 151 -14.63 10.20 10.16
CA ASN A 151 -13.87 8.96 10.33
C ASN A 151 -12.38 9.13 9.98
N PHE A 152 -12.08 10.07 9.07
CA PHE A 152 -10.74 10.26 8.53
C PHE A 152 -10.33 11.73 8.56
N THR A 153 -9.02 11.95 8.52
CA THR A 153 -8.41 13.26 8.34
C THR A 153 -7.11 13.12 7.55
N ALA A 154 -6.64 14.20 6.96
CA ALA A 154 -5.34 14.23 6.30
C ALA A 154 -4.49 15.40 6.82
N VAL A 155 -3.22 15.15 7.06
CA VAL A 155 -2.22 16.16 7.45
C VAL A 155 -1.07 16.07 6.47
N ASP A 156 -0.73 17.18 5.83
CA ASP A 156 0.31 17.25 4.80
C ASP A 156 0.17 16.18 3.71
N GLY A 157 -1.07 15.84 3.35
CA GLY A 157 -1.39 14.84 2.34
C GLY A 157 -1.29 13.38 2.80
N VAL A 158 -0.98 13.12 4.06
CA VAL A 158 -0.94 11.78 4.67
C VAL A 158 -2.26 11.49 5.36
N LEU A 159 -2.81 10.30 5.14
CA LEU A 159 -4.13 9.90 5.64
C LEU A 159 -4.06 9.23 7.01
N TYR A 160 -4.96 9.64 7.89
CA TYR A 160 -5.11 9.13 9.26
C TYR A 160 -6.56 8.81 9.60
N SER A 161 -6.77 8.03 10.65
CA SER A 161 -8.04 8.02 11.41
C SER A 161 -8.34 9.42 11.95
N LYS A 162 -9.62 9.74 12.17
CA LYS A 162 -10.04 11.10 12.61
C LYS A 162 -9.40 11.53 13.92
N ASP A 163 -9.18 10.59 14.84
CA ASP A 163 -8.55 10.80 16.14
C ASP A 163 -7.00 10.79 16.09
N MET A 164 -6.43 10.60 14.90
CA MET A 164 -4.98 10.54 14.67
C MET A 164 -4.26 9.39 15.41
N THR A 165 -4.99 8.33 15.80
CA THR A 165 -4.39 7.15 16.46
C THR A 165 -3.87 6.12 15.48
N GLU A 166 -4.35 6.11 14.24
CA GLU A 166 -3.87 5.25 13.18
C GLU A 166 -3.40 6.08 11.98
N ILE A 167 -2.18 5.81 11.51
CA ILE A 167 -1.71 6.28 10.21
C ILE A 167 -2.07 5.24 9.16
N ILE A 168 -2.90 5.64 8.16
CA ILE A 168 -3.52 4.72 7.21
C ILE A 168 -2.73 4.65 5.91
N LEU A 169 -2.31 5.79 5.35
CA LEU A 169 -1.59 5.84 4.08
C LEU A 169 -0.65 7.03 4.03
N HIS A 170 0.62 6.76 3.77
CA HIS A 170 1.62 7.74 3.36
C HIS A 170 1.80 7.63 1.83
N PRO A 171 1.40 8.64 1.04
CA PRO A 171 1.54 8.60 -0.42
C PRO A 171 2.99 8.48 -0.87
N MET A 172 3.24 7.67 -1.90
CA MET A 172 4.60 7.34 -2.37
C MET A 172 5.40 8.57 -2.84
N LYS A 173 4.73 9.61 -3.35
CA LYS A 173 5.34 10.88 -3.77
C LYS A 173 5.03 12.04 -2.80
N ASN A 174 4.71 11.76 -1.53
CA ASN A 174 4.40 12.78 -0.53
C ASN A 174 5.56 13.75 -0.28
N HIS A 175 6.81 13.32 -0.38
CA HIS A 175 8.00 14.17 -0.28
C HIS A 175 7.99 15.30 -1.31
N GLN A 176 7.51 15.05 -2.55
CA GLN A 176 7.34 16.07 -3.59
C GLN A 176 6.21 17.05 -3.24
N TYR A 177 5.09 16.55 -2.71
CA TYR A 177 3.98 17.38 -2.23
C TYR A 177 4.42 18.33 -1.12
N ARG A 178 5.10 17.82 -0.09
CA ARG A 178 5.61 18.64 1.02
C ARG A 178 6.63 19.69 0.58
N ALA A 179 7.48 19.36 -0.39
CA ALA A 179 8.38 20.32 -0.99
C ALA A 179 7.61 21.48 -1.67
N ALA A 180 6.57 21.15 -2.42
CA ALA A 180 5.73 22.13 -3.10
C ALA A 180 5.02 23.07 -2.10
N LEU A 181 4.46 22.52 -1.02
CA LEU A 181 3.84 23.32 0.05
C LEU A 181 4.83 24.28 0.70
N ALA A 182 6.05 23.77 1.03
CA ALA A 182 7.10 24.59 1.63
C ALA A 182 7.56 25.74 0.72
N ASP A 183 7.42 25.55 -0.60
CA ASP A 183 7.73 26.55 -1.61
C ASP A 183 6.53 27.46 -1.96
N GLY A 184 5.44 27.36 -1.18
CA GLY A 184 4.28 28.25 -1.28
C GLY A 184 3.30 27.89 -2.40
N ILE A 185 3.35 26.67 -2.96
CA ILE A 185 2.30 26.18 -3.85
C ILE A 185 1.13 25.74 -2.98
N ALA A 186 -0.04 26.37 -3.16
CA ALA A 186 -1.22 26.08 -2.34
C ALA A 186 -1.69 24.64 -2.54
N ALA A 187 -2.06 23.98 -1.43
CA ALA A 187 -2.65 22.65 -1.46
C ALA A 187 -3.94 22.61 -2.30
N PRO A 188 -4.18 21.56 -3.09
CA PRO A 188 -5.42 21.40 -3.83
C PRO A 188 -6.59 21.11 -2.89
N SER A 189 -7.77 21.64 -3.22
CA SER A 189 -9.03 21.39 -2.52
C SER A 189 -10.07 20.68 -3.38
N ASP A 190 -9.86 20.69 -4.69
CA ASP A 190 -10.73 20.11 -5.72
C ASP A 190 -9.95 19.82 -7.00
N GLU A 191 -10.63 19.35 -8.05
CA GLU A 191 -10.03 18.95 -9.33
C GLU A 191 -9.34 20.14 -10.03
N ASP A 192 -9.99 21.29 -10.09
CA ASP A 192 -9.45 22.50 -10.76
C ASP A 192 -8.18 23.02 -10.05
N THR A 193 -8.16 22.97 -8.73
CA THR A 193 -6.99 23.38 -7.93
C THR A 193 -5.89 22.34 -7.96
N ALA A 194 -6.21 21.05 -8.16
CA ALA A 194 -5.22 19.99 -8.38
C ALA A 194 -4.45 20.20 -9.68
N ASP A 195 -5.13 20.52 -10.77
CA ASP A 195 -4.48 20.85 -12.04
C ASP A 195 -3.61 22.09 -11.92
N THR A 196 -4.12 23.13 -11.22
CA THR A 196 -3.35 24.33 -10.92
C THR A 196 -2.10 24.03 -10.10
N PHE A 197 -2.19 23.14 -9.10
CA PHE A 197 -1.05 22.67 -8.31
C PHE A 197 -0.01 22.01 -9.20
N LEU A 198 -0.42 21.03 -10.01
CA LEU A 198 0.48 20.30 -10.89
C LEU A 198 1.15 21.20 -11.93
N HIS A 199 0.42 22.16 -12.51
CA HIS A 199 1.00 23.14 -13.42
C HIS A 199 2.11 23.98 -12.75
N LYS A 200 1.87 24.51 -11.53
CA LYS A 200 2.86 25.26 -10.76
C LYS A 200 4.03 24.37 -10.34
N PHE A 201 3.75 23.15 -9.93
CA PHE A 201 4.75 22.14 -9.54
C PHE A 201 5.69 21.84 -10.72
N THR A 202 5.14 21.44 -11.87
CA THR A 202 5.92 21.14 -13.07
C THR A 202 6.72 22.35 -13.57
N LYS A 203 6.13 23.56 -13.48
CA LYS A 203 6.86 24.79 -13.84
C LYS A 203 8.06 25.03 -12.96
N LYS A 204 7.99 24.65 -11.67
CA LYS A 204 9.08 24.89 -10.70
C LYS A 204 10.14 23.81 -10.71
N TYR A 205 9.74 22.55 -10.70
CA TYR A 205 10.65 21.42 -10.53
C TYR A 205 10.97 20.67 -11.83
N GLY A 206 10.26 20.98 -12.91
CA GLY A 206 10.39 20.27 -14.19
C GLY A 206 9.43 19.08 -14.30
N ASP A 207 9.51 18.42 -15.44
CA ASP A 207 8.68 17.26 -15.77
C ASP A 207 9.47 15.98 -15.45
N GLU A 208 8.98 15.18 -14.48
CA GLU A 208 9.63 13.94 -14.06
C GLU A 208 9.83 12.96 -15.22
N ALA A 209 8.89 12.91 -16.16
CA ALA A 209 8.98 12.01 -17.31
C ALA A 209 10.10 12.38 -18.31
N LYS A 210 10.63 13.61 -18.23
CA LYS A 210 11.67 14.14 -19.12
C LYS A 210 13.02 14.30 -18.47
N ALA A 211 13.10 14.15 -17.13
CA ALA A 211 14.32 14.31 -16.36
C ALA A 211 14.99 12.95 -16.12
N GLU A 212 16.29 12.96 -15.85
CA GLU A 212 16.95 11.78 -15.28
C GLU A 212 16.44 11.59 -13.85
N ALA A 213 15.91 10.40 -13.54
CA ALA A 213 15.18 10.13 -12.30
C ALA A 213 15.99 10.46 -11.04
N GLU A 214 17.29 10.12 -11.01
CA GLU A 214 18.15 10.39 -9.86
C GLU A 214 18.36 11.89 -9.63
N GLU A 215 18.60 12.67 -10.68
CA GLU A 215 18.82 14.12 -10.58
C GLU A 215 17.51 14.84 -10.23
N TYR A 216 16.39 14.35 -10.74
CA TYR A 216 15.08 14.88 -10.40
C TYR A 216 14.73 14.67 -8.92
N GLU A 217 14.96 13.47 -8.38
CA GLU A 217 14.67 13.15 -6.97
C GLU A 217 15.60 13.89 -5.98
N LYS A 218 16.80 14.27 -6.36
CA LYS A 218 17.71 15.06 -5.49
C LYS A 218 17.10 16.38 -5.02
N GLN A 219 16.20 16.98 -5.79
CA GLN A 219 15.52 18.23 -5.43
C GLN A 219 14.66 18.06 -4.19
N PHE A 220 14.21 16.83 -3.88
CA PHE A 220 13.28 16.53 -2.80
C PHE A 220 13.93 15.84 -1.59
N ILE A 221 15.26 15.64 -1.61
CA ILE A 221 15.97 14.88 -0.56
C ILE A 221 15.76 15.44 0.85
N LYS A 222 15.60 16.75 0.98
CA LYS A 222 15.26 17.42 2.24
C LYS A 222 13.93 16.94 2.84
N TYR A 223 13.03 16.43 2.01
CA TYR A 223 11.71 15.95 2.37
C TYR A 223 11.60 14.42 2.35
N ALA A 224 12.71 13.72 2.10
CA ALA A 224 12.79 12.27 2.04
C ALA A 224 12.77 11.58 3.42
N SER A 225 12.43 12.30 4.48
CA SER A 225 12.18 11.77 5.82
C SER A 225 10.77 12.11 6.30
N TYR A 226 10.21 11.27 7.16
CA TYR A 226 8.90 11.50 7.74
C TYR A 226 8.89 11.21 9.24
N ALA A 227 8.27 12.09 10.02
CA ALA A 227 8.07 11.88 11.45
C ALA A 227 6.58 11.57 11.71
N ILE A 228 6.30 10.35 12.14
CA ILE A 228 4.95 9.95 12.52
C ILE A 228 4.55 10.70 13.80
N PRO A 229 3.33 11.32 13.85
CA PRO A 229 2.86 12.02 15.04
C PRO A 229 2.82 11.13 16.30
N GLY A 230 3.14 11.72 17.45
CA GLY A 230 3.15 11.00 18.75
C GLY A 230 1.79 10.51 19.25
N THR A 231 0.69 10.85 18.57
CA THR A 231 -0.65 10.33 18.83
C THR A 231 -0.89 8.96 18.21
N VAL A 232 -0.07 8.58 17.21
CA VAL A 232 -0.26 7.34 16.47
C VAL A 232 0.10 6.14 17.33
N VAL A 233 -0.81 5.18 17.40
CA VAL A 233 -0.70 3.91 18.13
C VAL A 233 -0.54 2.74 17.15
N LYS A 234 -1.07 2.88 15.94
CA LYS A 234 -1.04 1.84 14.90
C LYS A 234 -0.57 2.41 13.55
N ILE A 235 0.32 1.67 12.89
CA ILE A 235 0.67 1.86 11.48
C ILE A 235 -0.11 0.82 10.69
N ALA A 236 -0.99 1.25 9.80
CA ALA A 236 -1.87 0.38 9.03
C ALA A 236 -1.11 -0.48 8.01
N ASP A 237 -1.79 -1.51 7.51
CA ASP A 237 -1.28 -2.39 6.46
C ASP A 237 -0.94 -1.58 5.19
N SER A 238 0.23 -1.84 4.61
CA SER A 238 0.77 -1.16 3.42
C SER A 238 0.93 0.36 3.53
N CYS A 239 0.90 0.94 4.73
CA CYS A 239 0.90 2.39 4.94
C CYS A 239 2.05 3.12 4.23
N PHE A 240 3.28 2.61 4.30
CA PHE A 240 4.49 3.14 3.64
C PHE A 240 5.01 2.21 2.52
N SER A 241 4.20 1.23 2.07
CA SER A 241 4.65 0.30 1.03
C SER A 241 5.15 1.02 -0.21
N ASP A 242 6.28 0.55 -0.75
CA ASP A 242 6.93 1.09 -1.94
C ASP A 242 7.33 2.59 -1.86
N CYS A 243 7.43 3.17 -0.65
CA CYS A 243 7.96 4.52 -0.46
C CYS A 243 9.49 4.55 -0.65
N GLU A 244 9.96 4.22 -1.85
CA GLU A 244 11.39 4.04 -2.17
C GLU A 244 12.23 5.30 -1.99
N SER A 245 11.62 6.49 -2.09
CA SER A 245 12.31 7.79 -1.90
C SER A 245 12.47 8.19 -0.43
N LEU A 246 11.79 7.51 0.52
CA LEU A 246 11.99 7.76 1.94
C LEU A 246 13.31 7.15 2.41
N THR A 247 14.16 7.98 3.03
CA THR A 247 15.43 7.56 3.62
C THR A 247 15.31 7.23 5.10
N TYR A 248 14.32 7.80 5.77
CA TYR A 248 14.10 7.61 7.20
C TYR A 248 12.65 7.91 7.61
N VAL A 249 12.11 7.11 8.53
CA VAL A 249 10.85 7.35 9.21
C VAL A 249 11.06 7.30 10.73
N THR A 250 10.70 8.39 11.42
CA THR A 250 10.68 8.39 12.88
C THR A 250 9.38 7.77 13.36
N ILE A 251 9.45 6.59 13.97
CA ILE A 251 8.32 5.89 14.60
C ILE A 251 8.29 6.30 16.08
N PRO A 252 7.20 6.92 16.61
CA PRO A 252 7.13 7.32 17.99
C PRO A 252 6.91 6.12 18.93
N SER A 253 7.30 6.25 20.20
CA SER A 253 7.13 5.19 21.22
C SER A 253 5.66 4.89 21.58
N SER A 254 4.72 5.72 21.13
CA SER A 254 3.28 5.46 21.21
C SER A 254 2.83 4.28 20.36
N VAL A 255 3.53 3.98 19.26
CA VAL A 255 3.18 2.89 18.35
C VAL A 255 3.29 1.54 19.04
N LYS A 256 2.21 0.75 18.92
CA LYS A 256 2.10 -0.61 19.46
C LYS A 256 2.07 -1.65 18.34
N GLU A 257 1.55 -1.31 17.19
CA GLU A 257 1.34 -2.22 16.08
C GLU A 257 1.89 -1.65 14.77
N ILE A 258 2.68 -2.45 14.07
CA ILE A 258 3.14 -2.20 12.70
C ILE A 258 2.46 -3.25 11.82
N GLY A 259 1.62 -2.80 10.88
CA GLY A 259 0.78 -3.65 10.04
C GLY A 259 1.54 -4.48 9.02
N ASN A 260 0.81 -5.33 8.30
CA ASN A 260 1.37 -6.14 7.21
C ASN A 260 1.84 -5.23 6.07
N LEU A 261 2.98 -5.56 5.45
CA LEU A 261 3.54 -4.77 4.34
C LEU A 261 3.77 -3.28 4.69
N ALA A 262 3.74 -2.89 5.97
CA ALA A 262 3.72 -1.48 6.37
C ALA A 262 4.87 -0.66 5.78
N PHE A 263 6.07 -1.23 5.70
CA PHE A 263 7.28 -0.63 5.09
C PHE A 263 7.86 -1.52 3.98
N PHE A 264 7.02 -2.30 3.31
CA PHE A 264 7.44 -3.17 2.21
C PHE A 264 8.13 -2.37 1.11
N LYS A 265 9.32 -2.82 0.67
CA LYS A 265 10.13 -2.15 -0.37
C LYS A 265 10.49 -0.68 -0.10
N CYS A 266 10.63 -0.28 1.14
CA CYS A 266 11.23 1.02 1.47
C CYS A 266 12.74 0.99 1.20
N LYS A 267 13.14 0.97 -0.07
CA LYS A 267 14.54 0.77 -0.51
C LYS A 267 15.49 1.90 -0.15
N GLY A 268 14.95 3.07 0.24
CA GLY A 268 15.75 4.21 0.68
C GLY A 268 16.29 4.08 2.11
N PHE A 269 15.72 3.20 2.94
CA PHE A 269 16.11 3.06 4.35
C PHE A 269 17.51 2.48 4.49
N GLU A 270 18.36 3.14 5.27
CA GLU A 270 19.69 2.67 5.65
C GLU A 270 19.67 1.99 7.03
N THR A 271 18.74 2.40 7.88
CA THR A 271 18.54 1.85 9.21
C THR A 271 17.05 1.73 9.52
N ILE A 272 16.68 0.69 10.30
CA ILE A 272 15.34 0.53 10.85
C ILE A 272 15.44 0.62 12.37
N THR A 273 14.77 1.64 12.92
CA THR A 273 14.69 1.86 14.36
C THR A 273 13.26 1.61 14.84
N ILE A 274 13.04 0.45 15.46
CA ILE A 274 11.77 0.09 16.08
C ILE A 274 11.81 0.61 17.53
N PRO A 275 10.86 1.49 17.94
CA PRO A 275 10.89 2.06 19.28
C PRO A 275 10.44 1.06 20.34
N ASP A 276 10.88 1.31 21.57
CA ASP A 276 10.35 0.60 22.75
C ASP A 276 8.84 0.83 22.85
N GLY A 277 8.09 -0.25 23.11
CA GLY A 277 6.63 -0.20 23.20
C GLY A 277 5.90 -0.82 22.02
N VAL A 278 6.54 -1.03 20.85
CA VAL A 278 5.98 -1.84 19.77
C VAL A 278 5.80 -3.28 20.25
N LYS A 279 4.61 -3.85 20.01
CA LYS A 279 4.20 -5.20 20.42
C LYS A 279 4.21 -6.18 19.28
N SER A 280 3.84 -5.71 18.07
CA SER A 280 3.74 -6.58 16.92
C SER A 280 4.28 -5.93 15.65
N ILE A 281 4.88 -6.77 14.80
CA ILE A 281 5.32 -6.45 13.44
C ILE A 281 4.62 -7.45 12.52
N GLY A 282 3.84 -6.93 11.57
CA GLY A 282 3.07 -7.73 10.62
C GLY A 282 3.92 -8.47 9.60
N SER A 283 3.26 -9.33 8.83
CA SER A 283 3.88 -10.07 7.73
C SER A 283 4.42 -9.12 6.68
N ASP A 284 5.62 -9.40 6.17
CA ASP A 284 6.33 -8.54 5.22
C ASP A 284 6.52 -7.08 5.69
N GLY A 285 6.43 -6.82 6.99
CA GLY A 285 6.41 -5.47 7.55
C GLY A 285 7.57 -4.58 7.12
N PHE A 286 8.77 -5.13 6.96
CA PHE A 286 9.98 -4.47 6.47
C PHE A 286 10.68 -5.27 5.36
N SER A 287 9.95 -6.13 4.63
CA SER A 287 10.53 -6.91 3.55
C SER A 287 11.08 -6.01 2.44
N TYR A 288 12.18 -6.44 1.82
CA TYR A 288 12.83 -5.79 0.68
C TYR A 288 13.31 -4.34 0.94
N CYS A 289 13.67 -4.01 2.17
CA CYS A 289 14.37 -2.77 2.52
C CYS A 289 15.89 -2.93 2.24
N GLU A 290 16.26 -2.96 0.96
CA GLU A 290 17.54 -3.51 0.45
C GLU A 290 18.81 -2.80 0.94
N LYS A 291 18.72 -1.53 1.41
CA LYS A 291 19.88 -0.76 1.89
C LYS A 291 20.10 -0.84 3.39
N VAL A 292 19.17 -1.50 4.11
CA VAL A 292 19.24 -1.55 5.58
C VAL A 292 20.48 -2.31 6.03
N SER A 293 21.34 -1.61 6.76
CA SER A 293 22.57 -2.16 7.31
C SER A 293 22.48 -2.53 8.80
N TYR A 294 21.48 -2.01 9.49
CA TYR A 294 21.28 -2.24 10.93
C TYR A 294 19.79 -2.28 11.29
N ILE A 295 19.40 -3.31 12.02
CA ILE A 295 18.04 -3.45 12.57
C ILE A 295 18.18 -3.80 14.06
N PHE A 296 17.46 -3.07 14.90
CA PHE A 296 17.28 -3.43 16.30
C PHE A 296 15.79 -3.61 16.62
N VAL A 297 15.42 -4.78 17.12
CA VAL A 297 14.07 -5.14 17.55
C VAL A 297 14.04 -5.11 19.09
N PRO A 298 13.29 -4.20 19.73
CA PRO A 298 13.30 -4.06 21.17
C PRO A 298 12.63 -5.25 21.87
N ALA A 299 12.95 -5.45 23.16
CA ALA A 299 12.37 -6.53 23.98
C ALA A 299 10.85 -6.42 24.19
N SER A 300 10.25 -5.29 23.83
CA SER A 300 8.80 -5.09 23.90
C SER A 300 8.03 -5.83 22.81
N VAL A 301 8.70 -6.26 21.72
CA VAL A 301 8.06 -6.97 20.60
C VAL A 301 7.77 -8.40 21.00
N GLU A 302 6.49 -8.76 20.91
CA GLU A 302 5.93 -10.06 21.29
C GLU A 302 5.65 -10.95 20.07
N PHE A 303 5.41 -10.33 18.90
CA PHE A 303 5.10 -11.03 17.64
C PHE A 303 5.82 -10.42 16.44
N ILE A 304 6.38 -11.28 15.59
CA ILE A 304 6.99 -10.94 14.30
C ILE A 304 6.38 -11.84 13.22
N GLY A 305 5.70 -11.25 12.24
CA GLY A 305 4.98 -11.95 11.18
C GLY A 305 5.88 -12.66 10.17
N HIS A 306 5.26 -13.38 9.25
CA HIS A 306 5.95 -14.06 8.14
C HIS A 306 6.76 -13.06 7.32
N HIS A 307 7.97 -13.43 6.92
CA HIS A 307 8.82 -12.63 6.05
C HIS A 307 9.09 -11.18 6.53
N ALA A 308 8.88 -10.87 7.81
CA ALA A 308 8.88 -9.49 8.29
C ALA A 308 10.13 -8.69 7.89
N PHE A 309 11.30 -9.34 7.78
CA PHE A 309 12.57 -8.75 7.35
C PHE A 309 13.16 -9.45 6.11
N TYR A 310 12.34 -10.11 5.31
CA TYR A 310 12.82 -10.86 4.15
C TYR A 310 13.38 -9.92 3.08
N GLY A 311 14.47 -10.33 2.42
CA GLY A 311 15.06 -9.57 1.30
C GLY A 311 15.87 -8.33 1.72
N ASP A 312 16.16 -8.14 3.01
CA ASP A 312 16.99 -7.03 3.50
C ASP A 312 18.46 -7.40 3.34
N LEU A 313 18.99 -7.14 2.17
CA LEU A 313 20.29 -7.65 1.71
C LEU A 313 21.51 -6.93 2.29
N GLY A 314 21.32 -5.72 2.85
CA GLY A 314 22.40 -4.92 3.47
C GLY A 314 22.75 -5.38 4.88
N CYS A 315 21.87 -6.12 5.54
CA CYS A 315 21.98 -6.50 6.95
C CYS A 315 22.46 -7.96 7.09
N GLU A 316 23.52 -8.19 7.86
CA GLU A 316 23.99 -9.55 8.21
C GLU A 316 23.36 -10.04 9.52
N ARG A 317 22.90 -9.13 10.37
CA ARG A 317 22.35 -9.43 11.70
C ARG A 317 21.21 -8.53 12.07
N ILE A 318 20.20 -9.11 12.71
CA ILE A 318 19.14 -8.40 13.42
C ILE A 318 19.39 -8.54 14.90
N TYR A 319 19.52 -7.41 15.60
CA TYR A 319 19.77 -7.38 17.04
C TYR A 319 18.44 -7.39 17.78
N MET A 320 18.27 -8.38 18.66
CA MET A 320 17.05 -8.60 19.43
C MET A 320 17.27 -8.20 20.88
N GLY A 321 16.45 -7.29 21.39
CA GLY A 321 16.37 -6.97 22.82
C GLY A 321 15.77 -8.09 23.66
N ALA A 322 14.96 -8.98 23.03
CA ALA A 322 14.44 -10.18 23.66
C ALA A 322 15.58 -11.08 24.17
N ALA A 323 15.38 -11.74 25.32
CA ALA A 323 16.42 -12.54 25.97
C ALA A 323 16.83 -13.77 25.15
N ASN A 324 15.91 -14.38 24.45
CA ASN A 324 16.09 -15.56 23.59
C ASN A 324 14.94 -15.69 22.58
N GLU A 325 14.99 -16.70 21.74
CA GLU A 325 13.98 -16.96 20.69
C GLU A 325 12.58 -17.28 21.22
N ASP A 326 12.49 -17.91 22.42
CA ASP A 326 11.20 -18.28 23.02
C ASP A 326 10.42 -17.04 23.57
N ALA A 327 11.09 -15.90 23.69
CA ALA A 327 10.49 -14.67 24.20
C ALA A 327 9.70 -13.88 23.11
N VAL A 328 9.77 -14.31 21.85
CA VAL A 328 9.10 -13.64 20.72
C VAL A 328 8.45 -14.70 19.85
N GLU A 329 7.14 -14.59 19.62
CA GLU A 329 6.44 -15.42 18.64
C GLU A 329 6.83 -14.98 17.22
N THR A 330 7.31 -15.90 16.38
CA THR A 330 7.77 -15.60 15.04
C THR A 330 7.04 -16.40 13.98
N GLY A 331 6.61 -15.72 12.91
CA GLY A 331 6.08 -16.36 11.71
C GLY A 331 7.15 -17.13 10.93
N GLU A 332 6.71 -17.96 10.01
CA GLU A 332 7.65 -18.70 9.14
C GLU A 332 8.52 -17.73 8.32
N ARG A 333 9.81 -18.02 8.20
CA ARG A 333 10.77 -17.28 7.38
C ARG A 333 10.81 -15.77 7.70
N TRP A 334 10.55 -15.39 8.93
CA TRP A 334 10.64 -13.99 9.34
C TRP A 334 12.03 -13.38 9.09
N LEU A 335 13.07 -14.23 9.08
CA LEU A 335 14.43 -13.92 8.62
C LEU A 335 14.69 -14.46 7.21
N PRO A 336 15.50 -13.79 6.39
CA PRO A 336 15.97 -14.31 5.11
C PRO A 336 16.80 -15.59 5.33
N LYS A 337 16.43 -16.69 4.65
CA LYS A 337 17.28 -17.91 4.58
C LYS A 337 18.09 -17.87 3.28
N LYS A 338 19.34 -18.40 3.33
CA LYS A 338 20.18 -18.57 2.14
C LYS A 338 19.40 -19.15 0.98
N SER A 339 19.26 -18.41 -0.08
CA SER A 339 19.05 -18.99 -1.39
C SER A 339 20.42 -19.35 -1.97
N THR A 340 20.49 -20.43 -2.76
CA THR A 340 21.72 -21.04 -3.29
C THR A 340 22.57 -20.14 -4.18
N ARG A 341 22.31 -18.85 -4.27
CA ARG A 341 23.04 -17.84 -5.02
C ARG A 341 23.36 -16.63 -4.16
N SER A 342 24.46 -16.71 -3.38
CA SER A 342 25.22 -15.52 -2.90
C SER A 342 24.58 -14.61 -1.83
N LEU A 343 23.49 -14.97 -1.16
CA LEU A 343 23.00 -14.22 -0.01
C LEU A 343 23.59 -14.79 1.28
N LYS A 344 24.19 -13.94 2.11
CA LYS A 344 24.59 -14.30 3.49
C LYS A 344 23.30 -14.54 4.29
N ASP A 345 23.29 -15.58 5.15
CA ASP A 345 22.20 -15.74 6.11
C ASP A 345 22.17 -14.52 7.02
N VAL A 346 20.99 -13.97 7.25
CA VAL A 346 20.78 -12.98 8.31
C VAL A 346 20.60 -13.73 9.62
N GLU A 347 21.40 -13.37 10.62
CA GLU A 347 21.39 -14.00 11.94
C GLU A 347 20.64 -13.11 12.95
N ALA A 348 19.74 -13.70 13.76
CA ALA A 348 19.17 -13.02 14.93
C ALA A 348 20.11 -13.18 16.13
N VAL A 349 20.49 -12.06 16.77
CA VAL A 349 21.35 -12.04 17.96
C VAL A 349 20.55 -11.50 19.13
N TYR A 350 20.25 -12.37 20.09
CA TYR A 350 19.37 -12.09 21.23
C TYR A 350 20.12 -11.49 22.43
N GLY A 351 19.37 -10.89 23.37
CA GLY A 351 19.90 -10.33 24.61
C GLY A 351 20.74 -9.07 24.41
N GLN A 352 20.47 -8.30 23.36
CA GLN A 352 21.25 -7.11 23.03
C GLN A 352 20.60 -5.85 23.55
N GLU A 353 21.44 -4.90 23.99
CA GLU A 353 21.02 -3.54 24.26
C GLU A 353 21.11 -2.70 22.97
N ARG A 354 20.23 -1.70 22.87
CA ARG A 354 20.23 -0.76 21.73
C ARG A 354 21.55 -0.02 21.71
N ARG A 355 22.23 -0.03 20.56
CA ARG A 355 23.40 0.85 20.36
C ARG A 355 22.88 2.26 20.09
N GLU A 356 23.20 3.18 20.99
CA GLU A 356 23.01 4.60 20.72
C GLU A 356 24.06 5.00 19.68
N GLY A 357 23.58 5.39 18.46
CA GLY A 357 24.42 5.85 17.34
C GLY A 357 24.49 7.36 17.31
#